data_636250696cab2d8de7abe02b5cbbf62b
#
_entry.id   636250696cab2d8de7abe02b5cbbf62b
#
_cell.length_a   1.000
_cell.length_b   1.000
_cell.length_c   1.000
_cell.angle_alpha   90.00
_cell.angle_beta   90.00
_cell.angle_gamma   90.00
#
_symmetry.space_group_name_H-M   'P 1'
#
loop_
_entity.id
_entity.type
_entity.pdbx_description
1 polymer ?
#
loop_
_entity_poly.entity_id
_entity_poly.type
_entity_poly.pdbx_seq_one_letter_code
_entity_poly.pdbx_strand_id
1 'polypeptide(L)'
;MLDIALLRKQPDLVAERLAKRAYTLDLDQFQHLESSRRSLQVETEQLQSQRNALSKQIGQRKSKGEDTADLMAQVASIAASLDAMGKGSELAQEALSAWLSKIPNPPHDSVPEGSDSDQNLEVRRWGAPRSFEFEVKDHVALGEAMGLDFETASHLTGSRFVLMRGNIARLHRAIASLMLDTHTTEHGYQECYTPYIVNGQTLFGTGQLPKFEEDLFEINRGLSGAALLSQPTPSQPSSQPTPSKPTPSQSAPSLPHAGNQQGPYQQHDSQHHAEPQHDDRPALRDRWFLIPTSEVSLTNLVADKIVDAASLPIRLTAHTPCFRSEAGSHGRDTRGMIRQHQFDKVEMVQVVHPDASYQALEEMVQHAESILKKLELPYRVMLLCAGDMGFSAAKTYDLEVWLPGQGAYREISSCSNCESFQARRMQARFRSRDAKPELLHTLNGSGLAVGRALVGVLENHQQADGSIRVPEALRPYLGGVEVLKPHGLL
;
A
#
# COMPACT_ATOMS: atom_id res chain seq x y z
N MET A 1 4.69 9.73 5.81
CA MET A 1 4.65 9.99 7.26
C MET A 1 4.11 11.38 7.50
N LEU A 2 3.25 11.54 8.52
CA LEU A 2 2.67 12.84 8.88
C LEU A 2 3.75 13.90 9.08
N ASP A 3 3.44 15.16 8.72
CA ASP A 3 4.36 16.30 8.92
C ASP A 3 4.38 16.72 10.39
N ILE A 4 5.48 16.39 11.07
CA ILE A 4 5.66 16.76 12.49
C ILE A 4 5.75 18.29 12.70
N ALA A 5 6.23 19.05 11.70
CA ALA A 5 6.29 20.50 11.82
C ALA A 5 4.89 21.11 11.79
N LEU A 6 4.01 20.57 10.94
CA LEU A 6 2.60 20.94 10.92
C LEU A 6 1.90 20.54 12.23
N LEU A 7 2.14 19.32 12.70
CA LEU A 7 1.56 18.83 13.95
C LEU A 7 1.97 19.67 15.17
N ARG A 8 3.23 20.09 15.24
CA ARG A 8 3.72 21.00 16.31
C ARG A 8 3.09 22.40 16.28
N LYS A 9 2.78 22.90 15.09
CA LYS A 9 2.25 24.26 14.92
C LYS A 9 0.73 24.33 15.04
N GLN A 10 0.04 23.32 14.54
CA GLN A 10 -1.41 23.27 14.35
C GLN A 10 -1.98 21.89 14.69
N PRO A 11 -1.82 21.39 15.93
CA PRO A 11 -2.25 20.04 16.29
C PRO A 11 -3.77 19.85 16.09
N ASP A 12 -4.57 20.84 16.45
CA ASP A 12 -6.03 20.78 16.35
C ASP A 12 -6.50 20.69 14.89
N LEU A 13 -5.89 21.44 13.97
CA LEU A 13 -6.18 21.35 12.54
C LEU A 13 -5.85 19.97 11.96
N VAL A 14 -4.72 19.39 12.40
CA VAL A 14 -4.35 18.03 11.96
C VAL A 14 -5.34 17.01 12.50
N ALA A 15 -5.74 17.14 13.77
CA ALA A 15 -6.75 16.27 14.38
C ALA A 15 -8.10 16.38 13.66
N GLU A 16 -8.57 17.59 13.34
CA GLU A 16 -9.79 17.84 12.58
C GLU A 16 -9.76 17.18 11.20
N ARG A 17 -8.67 17.36 10.44
CA ARG A 17 -8.52 16.73 9.12
C ARG A 17 -8.52 15.20 9.21
N LEU A 18 -7.83 14.64 10.20
CA LEU A 18 -7.79 13.18 10.40
C LEU A 18 -9.14 12.62 10.88
N ALA A 19 -9.92 13.40 11.64
CA ALA A 19 -11.27 13.01 12.04
C ALA A 19 -12.19 12.76 10.84
N LYS A 20 -12.00 13.48 9.71
CA LYS A 20 -12.74 13.22 8.44
C LYS A 20 -12.49 11.81 7.89
N ARG A 21 -11.37 11.18 8.27
CA ARG A 21 -11.01 9.79 7.94
C ARG A 21 -11.45 8.78 9.02
N ALA A 22 -12.31 9.16 9.94
CA ALA A 22 -12.66 8.40 11.14
C ALA A 22 -11.40 8.00 11.97
N TYR A 23 -10.33 8.80 11.90
CA TYR A 23 -9.10 8.58 12.67
C TYR A 23 -9.00 9.57 13.82
N THR A 24 -9.00 9.08 15.05
CA THR A 24 -8.80 9.90 16.25
C THR A 24 -7.31 10.05 16.52
N LEU A 25 -6.80 11.27 16.42
CA LEU A 25 -5.41 11.57 16.71
C LEU A 25 -5.23 11.72 18.24
N ASP A 26 -4.36 10.88 18.82
CA ASP A 26 -4.01 10.94 20.24
C ASP A 26 -3.01 12.08 20.49
N LEU A 27 -3.54 13.26 20.80
CA LEU A 27 -2.75 14.45 21.09
C LEU A 27 -2.02 14.35 22.44
N ASP A 28 -2.55 13.63 23.42
CA ASP A 28 -1.91 13.44 24.72
C ASP A 28 -0.66 12.57 24.55
N GLN A 29 -0.75 11.49 23.80
CA GLN A 29 0.41 10.66 23.46
C GLN A 29 1.46 11.47 22.67
N PHE A 30 1.03 12.30 21.72
CA PHE A 30 1.95 13.19 21.01
C PHE A 30 2.70 14.13 21.95
N GLN A 31 1.98 14.81 22.86
CA GLN A 31 2.57 15.73 23.82
C GLN A 31 3.54 15.01 24.76
N HIS A 32 3.23 13.80 25.20
CA HIS A 32 4.11 12.98 26.02
C HIS A 32 5.43 12.64 25.29
N LEU A 33 5.34 12.13 24.06
CA LEU A 33 6.51 11.79 23.24
C LEU A 33 7.36 13.01 22.90
N GLU A 34 6.74 14.12 22.54
CA GLU A 34 7.45 15.36 22.19
C GLU A 34 8.09 16.02 23.41
N SER A 35 7.42 16.02 24.59
CA SER A 35 7.99 16.55 25.81
C SER A 35 9.18 15.73 26.29
N SER A 36 9.09 14.41 26.24
CA SER A 36 10.21 13.51 26.59
C SER A 36 11.43 13.75 25.68
N ARG A 37 11.23 13.82 24.37
CA ARG A 37 12.29 14.14 23.41
C ARG A 37 12.92 15.50 23.69
N ARG A 38 12.09 16.52 23.97
CA ARG A 38 12.55 17.89 24.22
C ARG A 38 13.32 17.99 25.53
N SER A 39 12.89 17.32 26.60
CA SER A 39 13.62 17.29 27.86
C SER A 39 15.03 16.73 27.68
N LEU A 40 15.15 15.56 27.06
CA LEU A 40 16.44 14.93 26.74
C LEU A 40 17.35 15.81 25.88
N GLN A 41 16.80 16.53 24.92
CA GLN A 41 17.56 17.47 24.10
C GLN A 41 18.11 18.62 24.93
N VAL A 42 17.27 19.27 25.78
CA VAL A 42 17.68 20.40 26.64
C VAL A 42 18.76 19.97 27.63
N GLU A 43 18.59 18.80 28.27
CA GLU A 43 19.55 18.27 29.20
C GLU A 43 20.88 17.94 28.50
N THR A 44 20.85 17.36 27.33
CA THR A 44 22.03 17.09 26.51
C THR A 44 22.78 18.38 26.16
N GLU A 45 22.08 19.42 25.71
CA GLU A 45 22.66 20.73 25.41
C GLU A 45 23.30 21.39 26.62
N GLN A 46 22.66 21.27 27.82
CA GLN A 46 23.21 21.78 29.08
C GLN A 46 24.51 21.05 29.48
N LEU A 47 24.52 19.74 29.41
CA LEU A 47 25.72 18.94 29.72
C LEU A 47 26.87 19.20 28.74
N GLN A 48 26.56 19.37 27.45
CA GLN A 48 27.56 19.75 26.43
C GLN A 48 28.16 21.14 26.73
N SER A 49 27.34 22.11 27.13
CA SER A 49 27.78 23.44 27.54
C SER A 49 28.68 23.37 28.77
N GLN A 50 28.29 22.60 29.80
CA GLN A 50 29.10 22.40 31.00
C GLN A 50 30.43 21.74 30.68
N ARG A 51 30.43 20.66 29.86
CA ARG A 51 31.68 20.01 29.43
C ARG A 51 32.63 20.97 28.71
N ASN A 52 32.09 21.83 27.82
CA ASN A 52 32.90 22.81 27.10
C ASN A 52 33.50 23.86 28.03
N ALA A 53 32.73 24.31 29.03
CA ALA A 53 33.21 25.27 30.04
C ALA A 53 34.35 24.67 30.89
N LEU A 54 34.16 23.42 31.39
CA LEU A 54 35.18 22.70 32.16
C LEU A 54 36.46 22.43 31.34
N SER A 55 36.31 22.06 30.08
CA SER A 55 37.43 21.84 29.14
C SER A 55 38.27 23.13 28.97
N LYS A 56 37.61 24.29 28.89
CA LYS A 56 38.28 25.59 28.85
C LYS A 56 39.04 25.90 30.16
N GLN A 57 38.45 25.58 31.33
CA GLN A 57 39.08 25.74 32.62
C GLN A 57 40.30 24.81 32.81
N ILE A 58 40.21 23.55 32.33
CA ILE A 58 41.34 22.61 32.32
C ILE A 58 42.49 23.18 31.50
N GLY A 59 42.20 23.73 30.28
CA GLY A 59 43.22 24.37 29.47
C GLY A 59 43.90 25.55 30.18
N GLN A 60 43.14 26.40 30.86
CA GLN A 60 43.67 27.55 31.65
C GLN A 60 44.52 27.13 32.85
N ARG A 61 44.07 26.10 33.62
CA ARG A 61 44.83 25.59 34.76
C ARG A 61 46.14 24.88 34.29
N LYS A 62 46.05 24.05 33.24
CA LYS A 62 47.25 23.40 32.67
C LYS A 62 48.33 24.41 32.21
N SER A 63 47.92 25.51 31.61
CA SER A 63 48.87 26.58 31.18
C SER A 63 49.54 27.30 32.31
N LYS A 64 48.98 27.23 33.55
CA LYS A 64 49.54 27.80 34.80
C LYS A 64 50.28 26.74 35.62
N GLY A 65 50.31 25.47 35.18
CA GLY A 65 50.94 24.38 35.98
C GLY A 65 50.11 23.92 37.19
N GLU A 66 48.82 24.27 37.23
CA GLU A 66 47.90 23.93 38.31
C GLU A 66 47.34 22.49 38.13
N ASP A 67 46.99 21.83 39.24
CA ASP A 67 46.33 20.52 39.20
C ASP A 67 44.94 20.62 38.54
N THR A 68 44.63 19.60 37.71
CA THR A 68 43.37 19.52 36.97
C THR A 68 42.63 18.22 37.21
N ALA A 69 43.07 17.39 38.16
CA ALA A 69 42.49 16.04 38.37
C ALA A 69 40.98 16.10 38.71
N ASP A 70 40.57 17.08 39.55
CA ASP A 70 39.18 17.35 39.90
C ASP A 70 38.29 17.68 38.70
N LEU A 71 38.75 18.57 37.83
CA LEU A 71 38.03 18.97 36.61
C LEU A 71 37.97 17.83 35.58
N MET A 72 39.06 17.06 35.46
CA MET A 72 39.09 15.87 34.58
C MET A 72 38.11 14.79 35.05
N ALA A 73 37.97 14.56 36.33
CA ALA A 73 36.97 13.64 36.90
C ALA A 73 35.51 14.12 36.59
N GLN A 74 35.24 15.43 36.71
CA GLN A 74 33.95 16.00 36.35
C GLN A 74 33.65 15.86 34.86
N VAL A 75 34.61 16.11 33.98
CA VAL A 75 34.46 15.91 32.52
C VAL A 75 34.19 14.45 32.20
N ALA A 76 34.84 13.50 32.85
CA ALA A 76 34.60 12.07 32.69
C ALA A 76 33.17 11.66 33.10
N SER A 77 32.70 12.19 34.25
CA SER A 77 31.31 11.97 34.71
C SER A 77 30.28 12.54 33.70
N ILE A 78 30.50 13.77 33.23
CA ILE A 78 29.62 14.38 32.21
C ILE A 78 29.66 13.59 30.90
N ALA A 79 30.80 13.06 30.50
CA ALA A 79 30.90 12.23 29.27
C ALA A 79 30.08 10.94 29.41
N ALA A 80 30.09 10.28 30.55
CA ALA A 80 29.24 9.11 30.81
C ALA A 80 27.76 9.46 30.80
N SER A 81 27.36 10.61 31.36
CA SER A 81 25.97 11.10 31.31
C SER A 81 25.54 11.44 29.91
N LEU A 82 26.39 12.06 29.10
CA LEU A 82 26.11 12.37 27.68
C LEU A 82 25.93 11.09 26.84
N ASP A 83 26.68 10.03 27.08
CA ASP A 83 26.50 8.75 26.38
C ASP A 83 25.13 8.11 26.73
N ALA A 84 24.78 8.11 28.01
CA ALA A 84 23.47 7.60 28.44
C ALA A 84 22.31 8.44 27.86
N MET A 85 22.43 9.77 27.83
CA MET A 85 21.42 10.65 27.24
C MET A 85 21.35 10.55 25.72
N GLY A 86 22.47 10.29 25.04
CA GLY A 86 22.49 10.00 23.61
C GLY A 86 21.58 8.82 23.26
N LYS A 87 21.74 7.71 23.98
CA LYS A 87 20.88 6.52 23.85
C LYS A 87 19.40 6.81 24.16
N GLY A 88 19.14 7.57 25.23
CA GLY A 88 17.78 7.99 25.57
C GLY A 88 17.15 8.87 24.49
N SER A 89 17.91 9.77 23.87
CA SER A 89 17.47 10.63 22.80
C SER A 89 17.15 9.84 21.52
N GLU A 90 17.96 8.84 21.19
CA GLU A 90 17.73 7.92 20.06
C GLU A 90 16.41 7.15 20.27
N LEU A 91 16.23 6.55 21.44
CA LEU A 91 14.98 5.82 21.78
C LEU A 91 13.75 6.72 21.75
N ALA A 92 13.84 7.94 22.27
CA ALA A 92 12.73 8.90 22.22
C ALA A 92 12.39 9.31 20.77
N GLN A 93 13.40 9.49 19.93
CA GLN A 93 13.20 9.80 18.51
C GLN A 93 12.61 8.62 17.75
N GLU A 94 13.05 7.41 18.03
CA GLU A 94 12.51 6.17 17.45
C GLU A 94 11.04 5.97 17.86
N ALA A 95 10.71 6.14 19.14
CA ALA A 95 9.34 6.03 19.63
C ALA A 95 8.40 7.04 18.93
N LEU A 96 8.84 8.31 18.81
CA LEU A 96 8.09 9.34 18.11
C LEU A 96 7.93 8.99 16.61
N SER A 97 8.98 8.51 15.96
CA SER A 97 8.94 8.09 14.55
C SER A 97 8.01 6.89 14.33
N ALA A 98 8.07 5.90 15.22
CA ALA A 98 7.20 4.72 15.19
C ALA A 98 5.73 5.12 15.36
N TRP A 99 5.43 6.04 16.27
CA TRP A 99 4.08 6.57 16.44
C TRP A 99 3.60 7.33 15.19
N LEU A 100 4.39 8.27 14.67
CA LEU A 100 4.07 9.01 13.45
C LEU A 100 3.87 8.10 12.23
N SER A 101 4.56 6.98 12.17
CA SER A 101 4.47 6.04 11.05
C SER A 101 3.12 5.32 10.94
N LYS A 102 2.34 5.29 12.02
CA LYS A 102 1.01 4.66 12.11
C LYS A 102 -0.14 5.60 11.78
N ILE A 103 0.14 6.90 11.63
CA ILE A 103 -0.88 7.92 11.36
C ILE A 103 -1.06 8.07 9.85
N PRO A 104 -2.31 8.02 9.33
CA PRO A 104 -2.57 8.20 7.91
C PRO A 104 -2.27 9.63 7.44
N ASN A 105 -2.18 9.80 6.12
CA ASN A 105 -2.06 11.13 5.53
C ASN A 105 -3.37 11.92 5.72
N PRO A 106 -3.36 13.18 6.17
CA PRO A 106 -4.56 14.02 6.23
C PRO A 106 -5.16 14.22 4.83
N PRO A 107 -6.49 14.21 4.69
CA PRO A 107 -7.14 14.46 3.42
C PRO A 107 -6.94 15.93 2.99
N HIS A 108 -6.88 16.13 1.66
CA HIS A 108 -6.95 17.45 1.07
C HIS A 108 -8.34 18.07 1.26
N ASP A 109 -8.42 19.40 1.32
CA ASP A 109 -9.67 20.12 1.62
C ASP A 109 -10.80 19.89 0.58
N SER A 110 -10.45 19.47 -0.65
CA SER A 110 -11.44 19.12 -1.69
C SER A 110 -12.00 17.71 -1.60
N VAL A 111 -11.56 16.91 -0.63
CA VAL A 111 -12.04 15.54 -0.44
C VAL A 111 -13.37 15.56 0.30
N PRO A 112 -14.42 14.88 -0.21
CA PRO A 112 -15.71 14.83 0.46
C PRO A 112 -15.62 14.07 1.79
N GLU A 113 -16.45 14.48 2.74
CA GLU A 113 -16.62 13.75 3.99
C GLU A 113 -17.41 12.46 3.73
N GLY A 114 -17.07 11.40 4.46
CA GLY A 114 -17.70 10.09 4.32
C GLY A 114 -16.89 9.01 5.03
N SER A 115 -17.55 7.90 5.38
CA SER A 115 -16.98 6.78 6.14
C SER A 115 -16.61 5.59 5.26
N ASP A 116 -17.25 5.44 4.10
CA ASP A 116 -17.14 4.25 3.25
C ASP A 116 -17.45 4.56 1.77
N SER A 117 -17.34 3.55 0.92
CA SER A 117 -17.51 3.66 -0.53
C SER A 117 -18.87 4.14 -1.00
N ASP A 118 -19.93 3.99 -0.20
CA ASP A 118 -21.28 4.45 -0.56
C ASP A 118 -21.38 5.98 -0.60
N GLN A 119 -20.42 6.67 0.03
CA GLN A 119 -20.35 8.13 0.11
C GLN A 119 -19.32 8.74 -0.86
N ASN A 120 -18.76 7.93 -1.74
CA ASN A 120 -17.89 8.40 -2.82
C ASN A 120 -18.69 9.21 -3.85
N LEU A 121 -18.08 10.26 -4.40
CA LEU A 121 -18.72 11.15 -5.35
C LEU A 121 -18.42 10.74 -6.79
N GLU A 122 -19.46 10.41 -7.57
CA GLU A 122 -19.31 10.25 -9.01
C GLU A 122 -19.01 11.60 -9.68
N VAL A 123 -17.83 11.73 -10.28
CA VAL A 123 -17.38 12.98 -10.90
C VAL A 123 -17.76 13.04 -12.37
N ARG A 124 -17.60 11.93 -13.08
CA ARG A 124 -17.93 11.79 -14.51
C ARG A 124 -18.05 10.32 -14.92
N ARG A 125 -18.63 10.13 -16.07
CA ARG A 125 -18.86 8.82 -16.68
C ARG A 125 -18.59 8.89 -18.19
N TRP A 126 -18.13 7.77 -18.77
CA TRP A 126 -17.94 7.62 -20.19
C TRP A 126 -18.52 6.31 -20.70
N GLY A 127 -19.12 6.35 -21.89
CA GLY A 127 -19.78 5.20 -22.51
C GLY A 127 -21.09 4.84 -21.78
N ALA A 128 -21.91 4.05 -22.45
CA ALA A 128 -23.14 3.50 -21.89
C ALA A 128 -23.03 1.97 -21.80
N PRO A 129 -23.49 1.35 -20.70
CA PRO A 129 -23.64 -0.10 -20.63
C PRO A 129 -24.37 -0.64 -21.86
N ARG A 130 -23.78 -1.63 -22.51
CA ARG A 130 -24.38 -2.28 -23.68
C ARG A 130 -25.61 -3.07 -23.25
N SER A 131 -26.72 -2.94 -24.01
CA SER A 131 -27.87 -3.84 -23.89
C SER A 131 -27.63 -5.08 -24.74
N PHE A 132 -27.95 -6.25 -24.21
CA PHE A 132 -27.81 -7.53 -24.86
C PHE A 132 -29.17 -8.12 -25.14
N GLU A 133 -29.38 -8.70 -26.33
CA GLU A 133 -30.60 -9.42 -26.73
C GLU A 133 -30.54 -10.92 -26.35
N PHE A 134 -29.51 -11.32 -25.57
CA PHE A 134 -29.25 -12.66 -25.11
C PHE A 134 -28.85 -12.65 -23.63
N GLU A 135 -28.89 -13.81 -22.99
CA GLU A 135 -28.46 -13.96 -21.60
C GLU A 135 -26.96 -13.70 -21.44
N VAL A 136 -26.64 -12.69 -20.62
CA VAL A 136 -25.26 -12.28 -20.35
C VAL A 136 -24.57 -13.33 -19.46
N LYS A 137 -23.40 -13.78 -19.89
CA LYS A 137 -22.53 -14.66 -19.11
C LYS A 137 -21.47 -13.85 -18.38
N ASP A 138 -21.11 -14.31 -17.18
CA ASP A 138 -19.97 -13.76 -16.45
C ASP A 138 -18.63 -14.20 -17.09
N HIS A 139 -17.55 -13.53 -16.69
CA HIS A 139 -16.21 -13.84 -17.21
C HIS A 139 -15.72 -15.27 -16.88
N VAL A 140 -16.25 -15.90 -15.86
CA VAL A 140 -15.91 -17.30 -15.53
C VAL A 140 -16.47 -18.23 -16.59
N ALA A 141 -17.79 -18.14 -16.84
CA ALA A 141 -18.47 -18.99 -17.83
C ALA A 141 -17.93 -18.77 -19.26
N LEU A 142 -17.59 -17.51 -19.63
CA LEU A 142 -16.96 -17.20 -20.90
C LEU A 142 -15.52 -17.68 -20.98
N GLY A 143 -14.77 -17.45 -19.93
CA GLY A 143 -13.33 -17.67 -19.90
C GLY A 143 -12.93 -19.15 -19.79
N GLU A 144 -13.69 -19.96 -19.05
CA GLU A 144 -13.44 -21.40 -18.95
C GLU A 144 -13.48 -22.06 -20.33
N ALA A 145 -14.44 -21.66 -21.18
CA ALA A 145 -14.53 -22.15 -22.56
C ALA A 145 -13.39 -21.65 -23.47
N MET A 146 -12.58 -20.69 -23.01
CA MET A 146 -11.49 -20.07 -23.77
C MET A 146 -10.10 -20.27 -23.16
N GLY A 147 -9.98 -20.93 -22.01
CA GLY A 147 -8.70 -21.27 -21.37
C GLY A 147 -8.43 -20.63 -20.02
N LEU A 148 -9.41 -20.04 -19.33
CA LEU A 148 -9.33 -19.81 -17.89
C LEU A 148 -9.50 -21.12 -17.16
N ASP A 149 -8.64 -21.42 -16.19
CA ASP A 149 -8.64 -22.67 -15.47
C ASP A 149 -8.37 -22.43 -13.97
N PHE A 150 -9.45 -22.39 -13.22
CA PHE A 150 -9.38 -22.16 -11.78
C PHE A 150 -9.12 -23.46 -11.00
N GLU A 151 -9.57 -24.62 -11.53
CA GLU A 151 -9.38 -25.91 -10.88
C GLU A 151 -7.90 -26.30 -10.86
N THR A 152 -7.24 -26.26 -12.02
CA THR A 152 -5.79 -26.54 -12.09
C THR A 152 -5.00 -25.55 -11.25
N ALA A 153 -5.34 -24.25 -11.27
CA ALA A 153 -4.67 -23.25 -10.43
C ALA A 153 -4.83 -23.57 -8.94
N SER A 154 -6.02 -24.01 -8.52
CA SER A 154 -6.26 -24.41 -7.13
C SER A 154 -5.42 -25.61 -6.72
N HIS A 155 -5.21 -26.58 -7.62
CA HIS A 155 -4.29 -27.70 -7.39
C HIS A 155 -2.82 -27.27 -7.26
N LEU A 156 -2.41 -26.26 -8.05
CA LEU A 156 -1.02 -25.78 -8.05
C LEU A 156 -0.67 -24.99 -6.78
N THR A 157 -1.61 -24.23 -6.25
CA THR A 157 -1.27 -23.28 -5.16
C THR A 157 -2.43 -22.98 -4.19
N GLY A 158 -3.68 -23.16 -4.56
CA GLY A 158 -4.85 -22.87 -3.72
C GLY A 158 -5.90 -21.98 -4.38
N SER A 159 -6.88 -21.53 -3.61
CA SER A 159 -7.94 -20.62 -4.10
C SER A 159 -7.41 -19.25 -4.46
N ARG A 160 -8.20 -18.45 -5.20
CA ARG A 160 -7.88 -17.08 -5.63
C ARG A 160 -6.64 -16.96 -6.53
N PHE A 161 -6.35 -18.02 -7.29
CA PHE A 161 -5.41 -18.03 -8.40
C PHE A 161 -6.12 -18.47 -9.68
N VAL A 162 -5.55 -18.16 -10.82
CA VAL A 162 -6.04 -18.57 -12.12
C VAL A 162 -4.88 -19.00 -13.01
N LEU A 163 -5.08 -20.11 -13.75
CA LEU A 163 -4.23 -20.51 -14.86
C LEU A 163 -4.89 -20.02 -16.17
N MET A 164 -4.13 -19.37 -17.01
CA MET A 164 -4.57 -18.92 -18.33
C MET A 164 -3.86 -19.67 -19.43
N ARG A 165 -4.62 -20.17 -20.39
CA ARG A 165 -4.07 -20.91 -21.56
C ARG A 165 -4.56 -20.33 -22.89
N GLY A 166 -3.82 -20.61 -23.97
CA GLY A 166 -4.21 -20.31 -25.33
C GLY A 166 -4.57 -18.84 -25.59
N ASN A 167 -5.75 -18.60 -26.12
CA ASN A 167 -6.20 -17.27 -26.52
C ASN A 167 -6.39 -16.31 -25.35
N ILE A 168 -6.80 -16.81 -24.18
CA ILE A 168 -6.94 -15.98 -22.98
C ILE A 168 -5.57 -15.47 -22.52
N ALA A 169 -4.55 -16.32 -22.46
CA ALA A 169 -3.20 -15.90 -22.08
C ALA A 169 -2.63 -14.87 -23.09
N ARG A 170 -2.92 -15.06 -24.39
CA ARG A 170 -2.55 -14.08 -25.43
C ARG A 170 -3.27 -12.75 -25.26
N LEU A 171 -4.59 -12.78 -24.98
CA LEU A 171 -5.39 -11.59 -24.73
C LEU A 171 -4.92 -10.83 -23.50
N HIS A 172 -4.66 -11.53 -22.40
CA HIS A 172 -4.11 -10.94 -21.18
C HIS A 172 -2.79 -10.19 -21.45
N ARG A 173 -1.86 -10.84 -22.15
CA ARG A 173 -0.59 -10.21 -22.55
C ARG A 173 -0.80 -9.02 -23.50
N ALA A 174 -1.74 -9.14 -24.47
CA ALA A 174 -2.07 -8.07 -25.40
C ALA A 174 -2.59 -6.81 -24.68
N ILE A 175 -3.44 -7.00 -23.67
CA ILE A 175 -3.97 -5.92 -22.82
C ILE A 175 -2.82 -5.22 -22.08
N ALA A 176 -1.93 -5.99 -21.44
CA ALA A 176 -0.76 -5.42 -20.75
C ALA A 176 0.17 -4.65 -21.70
N SER A 177 0.43 -5.20 -22.89
CA SER A 177 1.27 -4.54 -23.91
C SER A 177 0.62 -3.24 -24.41
N LEU A 178 -0.68 -3.24 -24.70
CA LEU A 178 -1.41 -2.02 -25.07
C LEU A 178 -1.30 -0.92 -24.00
N MET A 179 -1.42 -1.29 -22.72
CA MET A 179 -1.28 -0.36 -21.61
C MET A 179 0.12 0.25 -21.57
N LEU A 180 1.17 -0.58 -21.57
CA LEU A 180 2.56 -0.12 -21.54
C LEU A 180 2.89 0.77 -22.74
N ASP A 181 2.57 0.33 -23.95
CA ASP A 181 2.86 1.08 -25.17
C ASP A 181 2.14 2.44 -25.15
N THR A 182 0.89 2.48 -24.70
CA THR A 182 0.14 3.73 -24.59
C THR A 182 0.80 4.68 -23.57
N HIS A 183 1.14 4.18 -22.39
CA HIS A 183 1.74 5.03 -21.36
C HIS A 183 3.13 5.52 -21.73
N THR A 184 3.93 4.72 -22.43
CA THR A 184 5.28 5.11 -22.82
C THR A 184 5.29 6.03 -24.06
N THR A 185 4.44 5.77 -25.06
CA THR A 185 4.47 6.51 -26.32
C THR A 185 3.57 7.75 -26.36
N GLU A 186 2.43 7.72 -25.62
CA GLU A 186 1.46 8.82 -25.64
C GLU A 186 1.50 9.69 -24.38
N HIS A 187 1.83 9.11 -23.21
CA HIS A 187 1.76 9.80 -21.92
C HIS A 187 3.13 10.16 -21.33
N GLY A 188 4.21 9.79 -22.02
CA GLY A 188 5.57 10.17 -21.64
C GLY A 188 6.11 9.48 -20.38
N TYR A 189 5.59 8.29 -20.04
CA TYR A 189 6.17 7.49 -18.97
C TYR A 189 7.39 6.73 -19.46
N GLN A 190 8.40 6.62 -18.61
CA GLN A 190 9.53 5.72 -18.81
C GLN A 190 9.17 4.33 -18.28
N GLU A 191 9.25 3.31 -19.12
CA GLU A 191 9.09 1.93 -18.71
C GLU A 191 10.27 1.47 -17.85
N CYS A 192 9.96 0.75 -16.77
CA CYS A 192 10.92 0.17 -15.86
C CYS A 192 10.67 -1.33 -15.70
N TYR A 193 11.73 -2.11 -15.70
CA TYR A 193 11.73 -3.48 -15.21
C TYR A 193 12.29 -3.51 -13.77
N THR A 194 11.45 -3.85 -12.80
CA THR A 194 11.79 -3.76 -11.38
C THR A 194 11.86 -5.14 -10.71
N PRO A 195 12.62 -5.29 -9.61
CA PRO A 195 12.53 -6.48 -8.77
C PRO A 195 11.11 -6.69 -8.22
N TYR A 196 10.66 -7.94 -8.16
CA TYR A 196 9.38 -8.33 -7.56
C TYR A 196 9.50 -8.71 -6.09
N ILE A 197 10.73 -8.83 -5.62
CA ILE A 197 11.08 -9.05 -4.21
C ILE A 197 11.78 -7.80 -3.72
N VAL A 198 11.25 -7.22 -2.63
CA VAL A 198 11.79 -6.01 -2.02
C VAL A 198 12.03 -6.20 -0.53
N ASN A 199 12.88 -5.36 0.07
CA ASN A 199 13.04 -5.35 1.51
C ASN A 199 11.94 -4.53 2.21
N GLY A 200 11.79 -4.72 3.52
CA GLY A 200 10.78 -4.02 4.30
C GLY A 200 10.96 -2.50 4.34
N GLN A 201 12.19 -1.99 4.18
CA GLN A 201 12.44 -0.54 4.13
C GLN A 201 11.78 0.10 2.89
N THR A 202 11.79 -0.61 1.77
CA THR A 202 11.11 -0.18 0.53
C THR A 202 9.59 -0.10 0.72
N LEU A 203 8.99 -1.10 1.40
CA LEU A 203 7.57 -1.11 1.76
C LEU A 203 7.21 -0.03 2.78
N PHE A 204 8.12 0.26 3.71
CA PHE A 204 7.97 1.38 4.64
C PHE A 204 7.94 2.71 3.90
N GLY A 205 8.78 2.91 2.91
CA GLY A 205 8.88 4.13 2.11
C GLY A 205 7.55 4.56 1.49
N THR A 206 6.78 3.63 0.96
CA THR A 206 5.48 3.89 0.32
C THR A 206 4.28 3.73 1.27
N GLY A 207 4.50 3.27 2.52
CA GLY A 207 3.47 3.24 3.57
C GLY A 207 2.72 1.91 3.69
N GLN A 208 3.14 0.84 3.01
CA GLN A 208 2.58 -0.48 3.23
C GLN A 208 2.92 -1.01 4.62
N LEU A 209 4.16 -0.82 5.08
CA LEU A 209 4.55 -1.12 6.45
C LEU A 209 4.52 0.15 7.33
N PRO A 210 4.17 0.00 8.62
CA PRO A 210 3.75 -1.23 9.31
C PRO A 210 2.26 -1.58 9.14
N LYS A 211 1.43 -0.72 8.55
CA LYS A 211 -0.03 -0.78 8.62
C LYS A 211 -0.65 -2.03 7.98
N PHE A 212 -0.09 -2.49 6.85
CA PHE A 212 -0.65 -3.56 6.03
C PHE A 212 0.22 -4.82 6.01
N GLU A 213 0.94 -5.07 7.11
CA GLU A 213 1.85 -6.23 7.21
C GLU A 213 1.14 -7.56 6.93
N GLU A 214 -0.11 -7.73 7.41
CA GLU A 214 -0.91 -8.94 7.23
C GLU A 214 -1.34 -9.17 5.76
N ASP A 215 -1.35 -8.11 4.93
CA ASP A 215 -1.69 -8.20 3.51
C ASP A 215 -0.49 -8.55 2.62
N LEU A 216 0.71 -8.67 3.19
CA LEU A 216 1.94 -8.94 2.47
C LEU A 216 2.34 -10.41 2.52
N PHE A 217 2.94 -10.90 1.44
CA PHE A 217 3.66 -12.17 1.43
C PHE A 217 5.12 -11.95 1.83
N GLU A 218 5.47 -12.32 3.06
CA GLU A 218 6.85 -12.31 3.54
C GLU A 218 7.59 -13.58 3.10
N ILE A 219 8.83 -13.41 2.63
CA ILE A 219 9.69 -14.50 2.18
C ILE A 219 10.64 -14.88 3.31
N ASN A 220 10.45 -16.05 3.88
CA ASN A 220 11.41 -16.64 4.80
C ASN A 220 12.68 -17.06 4.02
N ARG A 221 13.75 -16.31 4.23
CA ARG A 221 15.10 -16.72 3.79
C ARG A 221 15.52 -17.87 4.70
N GLY A 222 15.20 -19.11 4.35
CA GLY A 222 15.39 -20.28 5.20
C GLY A 222 16.66 -20.12 6.08
N LEU A 223 16.47 -20.06 7.38
CA LEU A 223 17.55 -20.16 8.33
C LEU A 223 18.34 -21.40 7.92
N SER A 224 19.64 -21.24 7.62
CA SER A 224 20.53 -22.38 7.38
C SER A 224 20.22 -23.43 8.44
N GLY A 225 20.14 -24.73 8.07
CA GLY A 225 19.61 -25.81 8.92
C GLY A 225 20.10 -25.86 10.37
N ALA A 226 21.13 -25.11 10.77
CA ALA A 226 21.58 -24.90 12.12
C ALA A 226 20.63 -24.07 13.01
N ALA A 227 19.85 -23.14 12.42
CA ALA A 227 18.91 -22.30 13.19
C ALA A 227 17.53 -22.98 13.37
N LEU A 228 17.17 -23.94 12.50
CA LEU A 228 15.96 -24.76 12.66
C LEU A 228 16.07 -25.77 13.83
N LEU A 229 17.27 -26.15 14.23
CA LEU A 229 17.51 -27.07 15.34
C LEU A 229 17.51 -26.37 16.72
N SER A 230 17.49 -25.05 16.77
CA SER A 230 17.50 -24.28 18.02
C SER A 230 16.11 -23.75 18.42
N GLN A 231 15.04 -23.99 17.65
CA GLN A 231 13.68 -23.68 18.10
C GLN A 231 13.22 -24.76 19.11
N PRO A 232 12.76 -24.37 20.31
CA PRO A 232 12.17 -25.34 21.21
C PRO A 232 10.94 -25.98 20.53
N THR A 233 10.98 -27.28 20.40
CA THR A 233 9.83 -28.07 19.89
C THR A 233 8.61 -27.68 20.71
N PRO A 234 7.46 -27.30 20.12
CA PRO A 234 6.24 -27.08 20.87
C PRO A 234 5.94 -28.37 21.64
N SER A 235 5.91 -28.27 22.97
CA SER A 235 5.53 -29.38 23.84
C SER A 235 4.15 -29.88 23.39
N GLN A 236 4.09 -31.12 22.90
CA GLN A 236 2.82 -31.77 22.62
C GLN A 236 1.95 -31.76 23.87
N PRO A 237 0.68 -31.38 23.81
CA PRO A 237 -0.21 -31.51 24.93
C PRO A 237 -0.33 -32.99 25.29
N SER A 238 -0.01 -33.33 26.53
CA SER A 238 -0.14 -34.66 27.09
C SER A 238 -1.56 -35.20 26.82
N SER A 239 -1.62 -36.37 26.18
CA SER A 239 -2.84 -37.10 25.92
C SER A 239 -3.58 -37.45 27.22
N GLN A 240 -4.70 -36.80 27.47
CA GLN A 240 -5.66 -37.25 28.45
C GLN A 240 -6.55 -38.38 27.84
N PRO A 241 -6.94 -39.37 28.62
CA PRO A 241 -7.69 -40.51 28.10
C PRO A 241 -9.14 -40.15 27.75
N THR A 242 -9.58 -40.59 26.60
CA THR A 242 -10.93 -40.46 26.06
C THR A 242 -11.97 -41.18 26.91
N PRO A 243 -13.10 -40.54 27.28
CA PRO A 243 -14.28 -41.24 27.72
C PRO A 243 -15.13 -41.74 26.53
N SER A 244 -15.62 -42.93 26.67
CA SER A 244 -16.44 -43.72 25.73
C SER A 244 -17.77 -43.04 25.33
N LYS A 245 -18.16 -43.20 24.05
CA LYS A 245 -19.44 -42.82 23.45
C LYS A 245 -20.66 -43.45 24.14
N PRO A 246 -21.80 -42.78 24.17
CA PRO A 246 -23.11 -43.43 24.06
C PRO A 246 -23.77 -43.15 22.70
N THR A 247 -24.51 -44.15 22.26
CA THR A 247 -25.26 -44.33 21.00
C THR A 247 -26.54 -43.44 20.98
N PRO A 248 -27.12 -43.12 19.79
CA PRO A 248 -28.08 -42.05 19.59
C PRO A 248 -29.53 -42.45 19.84
N SER A 249 -30.36 -41.52 20.26
CA SER A 249 -31.80 -41.62 20.13
C SER A 249 -32.42 -40.32 19.57
N GLN A 250 -33.39 -40.56 18.77
CA GLN A 250 -34.19 -39.77 17.85
C GLN A 250 -34.92 -38.55 18.41
N SER A 251 -35.26 -37.72 17.45
CA SER A 251 -36.44 -36.83 17.29
C SER A 251 -36.26 -35.35 17.37
N ALA A 252 -36.51 -34.72 16.22
CA ALA A 252 -36.79 -33.31 16.03
C ALA A 252 -38.13 -32.87 16.67
N PRO A 253 -38.38 -31.56 16.87
CA PRO A 253 -39.07 -30.80 15.85
C PRO A 253 -38.58 -29.34 15.62
N SER A 254 -39.03 -28.84 14.51
CA SER A 254 -38.78 -27.57 13.84
C SER A 254 -39.45 -26.33 14.49
N LEU A 255 -38.84 -25.14 14.06
CA LEU A 255 -39.36 -23.79 13.94
C LEU A 255 -39.01 -22.75 15.05
N PRO A 256 -38.98 -21.43 14.78
CA PRO A 256 -39.01 -20.67 13.52
C PRO A 256 -37.93 -19.58 13.37
N HIS A 257 -37.85 -18.98 12.17
CA HIS A 257 -37.11 -17.78 11.80
C HIS A 257 -37.29 -16.57 12.71
N ALA A 258 -36.21 -15.90 13.08
CA ALA A 258 -36.24 -14.50 13.50
C ALA A 258 -34.95 -13.78 13.10
N GLY A 259 -35.13 -12.79 12.27
CA GLY A 259 -34.58 -11.43 12.28
C GLY A 259 -33.06 -11.24 12.41
N ASN A 260 -32.45 -10.94 11.27
CA ASN A 260 -31.15 -10.31 11.18
C ASN A 260 -31.21 -8.90 11.77
N GLN A 261 -30.51 -8.65 12.89
CA GLN A 261 -30.12 -7.31 13.32
C GLN A 261 -28.60 -7.30 13.55
N GLN A 262 -27.92 -6.62 12.65
CA GLN A 262 -26.52 -6.27 12.80
C GLN A 262 -26.42 -5.16 13.84
N GLY A 263 -25.80 -5.44 14.98
CA GLY A 263 -25.38 -4.44 15.97
C GLY A 263 -23.91 -4.03 15.75
N PRO A 264 -23.51 -2.84 16.20
CA PRO A 264 -22.20 -2.29 15.91
C PRO A 264 -21.08 -3.04 16.63
N TYR A 265 -19.94 -3.19 15.96
CA TYR A 265 -18.71 -3.75 16.52
C TYR A 265 -18.24 -2.90 17.70
N GLN A 266 -18.32 -3.45 18.90
CA GLN A 266 -17.63 -2.92 20.07
C GLN A 266 -16.17 -3.37 20.03
N GLN A 267 -15.27 -2.41 19.91
CA GLN A 267 -13.86 -2.60 20.20
C GLN A 267 -13.70 -2.88 21.69
N HIS A 268 -13.24 -4.07 22.05
CA HIS A 268 -12.74 -4.34 23.40
C HIS A 268 -11.35 -3.72 23.54
N ASP A 269 -11.30 -2.58 24.22
CA ASP A 269 -10.07 -2.02 24.78
C ASP A 269 -9.60 -2.92 25.93
N SER A 270 -8.63 -3.77 25.65
CA SER A 270 -7.84 -4.45 26.67
C SER A 270 -6.61 -3.59 26.94
N GLN A 271 -6.71 -2.68 27.92
CA GLN A 271 -5.54 -1.99 28.47
C GLN A 271 -4.69 -3.01 29.24
N HIS A 272 -3.78 -3.67 28.54
CA HIS A 272 -2.61 -4.27 29.15
C HIS A 272 -1.44 -3.32 28.94
N HIS A 273 -0.94 -2.76 30.04
CA HIS A 273 0.40 -2.20 30.10
C HIS A 273 1.39 -3.35 29.84
N ALA A 274 1.71 -3.58 28.56
CA ALA A 274 2.80 -4.46 28.20
C ALA A 274 4.11 -3.67 28.35
N GLU A 275 5.03 -4.18 29.18
CA GLU A 275 6.44 -3.78 29.12
C GLU A 275 6.93 -3.89 27.67
N PRO A 276 7.90 -3.04 27.24
CA PRO A 276 8.41 -3.10 25.87
C PRO A 276 9.09 -4.47 25.68
N GLN A 277 8.36 -5.39 25.06
CA GLN A 277 8.95 -6.63 24.55
C GLN A 277 10.01 -6.23 23.53
N HIS A 278 11.25 -6.65 23.75
CA HIS A 278 12.28 -6.58 22.72
C HIS A 278 11.72 -7.27 21.47
N ASP A 279 11.51 -6.52 20.41
CA ASP A 279 11.07 -7.05 19.15
C ASP A 279 12.27 -7.78 18.51
N ASP A 280 12.33 -9.09 18.69
CA ASP A 280 13.38 -9.95 18.15
C ASP A 280 13.29 -10.12 16.61
N ARG A 281 12.34 -9.41 15.96
CA ARG A 281 12.21 -9.46 14.50
C ARG A 281 13.42 -8.81 13.82
N PRO A 282 13.87 -9.37 12.68
CA PRO A 282 14.94 -8.78 11.89
C PRO A 282 14.64 -7.34 11.51
N ALA A 283 15.70 -6.52 11.34
CA ALA A 283 15.53 -5.15 10.84
C ALA A 283 14.76 -5.14 9.50
N LEU A 284 13.98 -4.08 9.23
CA LEU A 284 13.14 -4.01 8.02
C LEU A 284 13.91 -4.28 6.73
N ARG A 285 15.18 -3.84 6.63
CA ARG A 285 16.02 -4.10 5.45
C ARG A 285 16.44 -5.56 5.28
N ASP A 286 16.32 -6.40 6.30
CA ASP A 286 16.66 -7.82 6.28
C ASP A 286 15.43 -8.71 6.05
N ARG A 287 14.24 -8.17 6.14
CA ARG A 287 12.97 -8.83 5.82
C ARG A 287 12.63 -8.66 4.35
N TRP A 288 12.24 -9.71 3.66
CA TRP A 288 11.94 -9.71 2.24
C TRP A 288 10.49 -10.04 1.97
N PHE A 289 9.93 -9.37 0.97
CA PHE A 289 8.51 -9.47 0.63
C PHE A 289 8.31 -9.51 -0.87
N LEU A 290 7.27 -10.21 -1.32
CA LEU A 290 6.73 -10.03 -2.67
C LEU A 290 6.02 -8.69 -2.76
N ILE A 291 6.16 -7.98 -3.88
CA ILE A 291 5.54 -6.66 -4.07
C ILE A 291 4.00 -6.78 -4.15
N PRO A 292 3.22 -5.98 -3.43
CA PRO A 292 1.77 -5.88 -3.62
C PRO A 292 1.37 -5.00 -4.81
N THR A 293 2.32 -4.23 -5.33
CA THR A 293 2.23 -3.29 -6.45
C THR A 293 3.63 -2.83 -6.85
N SER A 294 3.87 -2.53 -8.12
CA SER A 294 5.14 -1.93 -8.55
C SER A 294 5.33 -0.47 -8.11
N GLU A 295 4.28 0.19 -7.61
CA GLU A 295 4.41 1.47 -6.90
C GLU A 295 5.58 1.43 -5.90
N VAL A 296 5.66 0.35 -5.11
CA VAL A 296 6.69 0.16 -4.08
C VAL A 296 8.10 0.30 -4.67
N SER A 297 8.38 -0.40 -5.77
CA SER A 297 9.68 -0.36 -6.42
C SER A 297 9.92 0.97 -7.14
N LEU A 298 8.94 1.45 -7.90
CA LEU A 298 9.07 2.66 -8.74
C LEU A 298 9.26 3.92 -7.90
N THR A 299 8.45 4.10 -6.85
CA THR A 299 8.50 5.31 -6.02
C THR A 299 9.81 5.39 -5.24
N ASN A 300 10.36 4.26 -4.80
CA ASN A 300 11.63 4.21 -4.08
C ASN A 300 12.88 4.46 -4.97
N LEU A 301 12.74 4.63 -6.28
CA LEU A 301 13.87 5.04 -7.13
C LEU A 301 14.44 6.41 -6.75
N VAL A 302 13.67 7.23 -6.05
CA VAL A 302 14.09 8.54 -5.52
C VAL A 302 14.37 8.53 -4.01
N ALA A 303 14.34 7.37 -3.35
CA ALA A 303 14.63 7.26 -1.92
C ALA A 303 16.05 7.73 -1.59
N ASP A 304 16.19 8.50 -0.48
CA ASP A 304 17.45 9.11 -0.01
C ASP A 304 18.15 10.03 -1.03
N LYS A 305 17.40 10.53 -2.03
CA LYS A 305 17.95 11.39 -3.08
C LYS A 305 17.46 12.83 -2.98
N ILE A 306 18.32 13.74 -3.48
CA ILE A 306 17.97 15.13 -3.79
C ILE A 306 18.06 15.23 -5.31
N VAL A 307 16.90 15.26 -5.98
CA VAL A 307 16.84 15.40 -7.44
C VAL A 307 16.90 16.87 -7.86
N ASP A 308 17.35 17.13 -9.07
CA ASP A 308 17.29 18.48 -9.64
C ASP A 308 15.82 18.82 -9.97
N ALA A 309 15.35 19.99 -9.56
CA ALA A 309 14.01 20.48 -9.90
C ALA A 309 13.74 20.53 -11.42
N ALA A 310 14.78 20.74 -12.23
CA ALA A 310 14.67 20.76 -13.69
C ALA A 310 14.38 19.37 -14.29
N SER A 311 14.60 18.26 -13.53
CA SER A 311 14.28 16.89 -13.97
C SER A 311 12.84 16.47 -13.69
N LEU A 312 12.05 17.32 -13.04
CA LEU A 312 10.63 17.06 -12.74
C LEU A 312 9.71 17.50 -13.89
N PRO A 313 8.63 16.79 -14.15
CA PRO A 313 8.18 15.57 -13.48
C PRO A 313 8.95 14.31 -13.91
N ILE A 314 9.19 13.38 -12.99
CA ILE A 314 9.67 12.02 -13.30
C ILE A 314 8.42 11.13 -13.41
N ARG A 315 8.20 10.53 -14.59
CA ARG A 315 7.07 9.64 -14.88
C ARG A 315 7.58 8.24 -15.16
N LEU A 316 7.13 7.26 -14.38
CA LEU A 316 7.60 5.87 -14.42
C LEU A 316 6.42 4.93 -14.55
N THR A 317 6.57 3.85 -15.34
CA THR A 317 5.57 2.78 -15.45
C THR A 317 6.23 1.41 -15.43
N ALA A 318 5.53 0.42 -14.92
CA ALA A 318 5.98 -0.98 -14.97
C ALA A 318 4.77 -1.91 -15.04
N HIS A 319 4.88 -2.98 -15.83
CA HIS A 319 4.01 -4.13 -15.77
C HIS A 319 4.63 -5.19 -14.87
N THR A 320 3.95 -5.55 -13.80
CA THR A 320 4.43 -6.57 -12.85
C THR A 320 3.31 -7.45 -12.34
N PRO A 321 3.61 -8.71 -11.95
CA PRO A 321 2.77 -9.41 -11.00
C PRO A 321 2.74 -8.64 -9.68
N CYS A 322 1.60 -8.73 -9.01
CA CYS A 322 1.33 -8.14 -7.70
C CYS A 322 0.80 -9.23 -6.79
N PHE A 323 1.20 -9.23 -5.53
CA PHE A 323 0.90 -10.29 -4.58
C PHE A 323 0.26 -9.71 -3.32
N ARG A 324 -0.96 -10.18 -2.98
CA ARG A 324 -1.71 -9.74 -1.80
C ARG A 324 -2.32 -10.93 -1.07
N SER A 325 -2.12 -11.02 0.24
CA SER A 325 -2.69 -12.11 1.05
C SER A 325 -4.20 -11.94 1.25
N GLU A 326 -4.75 -10.73 0.97
CA GLU A 326 -6.19 -10.44 1.08
C GLU A 326 -6.78 -10.78 2.46
N ALA A 327 -6.02 -10.55 3.52
CA ALA A 327 -6.35 -10.96 4.89
C ALA A 327 -7.71 -10.44 5.38
N GLY A 328 -8.10 -9.22 4.96
CA GLY A 328 -9.37 -8.59 5.36
C GLY A 328 -10.58 -8.92 4.48
N SER A 329 -10.46 -9.81 3.47
CA SER A 329 -11.47 -10.00 2.41
C SER A 329 -12.21 -11.34 2.47
N HIS A 330 -12.38 -11.92 3.67
CA HIS A 330 -13.06 -13.20 3.84
C HIS A 330 -14.49 -13.18 3.26
N GLY A 331 -14.80 -14.13 2.37
CA GLY A 331 -16.14 -14.33 1.80
C GLY A 331 -16.55 -13.37 0.67
N ARG A 332 -15.74 -12.33 0.33
CA ARG A 332 -16.04 -11.41 -0.77
C ARG A 332 -15.33 -11.82 -2.05
N ASP A 333 -16.05 -11.76 -3.19
CA ASP A 333 -15.53 -12.03 -4.54
C ASP A 333 -14.65 -13.28 -4.62
N THR A 334 -15.14 -14.39 -4.04
CA THR A 334 -14.39 -15.67 -3.95
C THR A 334 -14.34 -16.43 -5.27
N ARG A 335 -15.21 -16.08 -6.25
CA ARG A 335 -15.28 -16.68 -7.58
C ARG A 335 -14.72 -15.73 -8.64
N GLY A 336 -13.96 -16.28 -9.59
CA GLY A 336 -13.44 -15.57 -10.75
C GLY A 336 -12.20 -14.73 -10.45
N MET A 337 -11.99 -13.66 -11.25
CA MET A 337 -10.74 -12.90 -11.29
C MET A 337 -10.82 -11.52 -10.62
N ILE A 338 -11.91 -11.20 -9.93
CA ILE A 338 -12.08 -9.86 -9.33
C ILE A 338 -11.10 -9.65 -8.16
N ARG A 339 -10.86 -10.71 -7.37
CA ARG A 339 -9.98 -10.66 -6.20
C ARG A 339 -9.08 -11.91 -6.16
N GLN A 340 -7.78 -11.68 -6.35
CA GLN A 340 -6.78 -12.72 -6.48
C GLN A 340 -5.56 -12.45 -5.59
N HIS A 341 -4.89 -13.50 -5.13
CA HIS A 341 -3.61 -13.42 -4.41
C HIS A 341 -2.46 -13.00 -5.32
N GLN A 342 -2.55 -13.35 -6.60
CA GLN A 342 -1.61 -12.96 -7.64
C GLN A 342 -2.37 -12.40 -8.83
N PHE A 343 -2.04 -11.19 -9.28
CA PHE A 343 -2.60 -10.54 -10.46
C PHE A 343 -1.58 -9.63 -11.11
N ASP A 344 -1.77 -9.31 -12.39
CA ASP A 344 -0.89 -8.40 -13.11
C ASP A 344 -1.47 -6.99 -13.14
N LYS A 345 -0.58 -6.01 -13.00
CA LYS A 345 -0.93 -4.59 -13.04
C LYS A 345 0.12 -3.80 -13.80
N VAL A 346 -0.34 -2.90 -14.66
CA VAL A 346 0.49 -1.81 -15.16
C VAL A 346 0.32 -0.65 -14.19
N GLU A 347 1.41 -0.20 -13.59
CA GLU A 347 1.41 0.89 -12.61
C GLU A 347 2.03 2.14 -13.19
N MET A 348 1.45 3.27 -12.85
CA MET A 348 1.97 4.61 -13.14
C MET A 348 2.43 5.28 -11.85
N VAL A 349 3.63 5.82 -11.83
CA VAL A 349 4.15 6.64 -10.73
C VAL A 349 4.62 7.97 -11.28
N GLN A 350 4.29 9.05 -10.60
CA GLN A 350 4.85 10.36 -10.87
C GLN A 350 5.50 10.95 -9.62
N VAL A 351 6.69 11.50 -9.80
CA VAL A 351 7.40 12.28 -8.79
C VAL A 351 7.47 13.71 -9.30
N VAL A 352 6.89 14.64 -8.54
CA VAL A 352 6.61 15.98 -9.05
C VAL A 352 6.96 17.07 -8.05
N HIS A 353 7.05 18.31 -8.55
CA HIS A 353 7.07 19.50 -7.72
C HIS A 353 5.73 19.62 -6.95
N PRO A 354 5.72 20.03 -5.66
CA PRO A 354 4.50 20.15 -4.87
C PRO A 354 3.38 20.95 -5.56
N ASP A 355 3.71 22.08 -6.18
CA ASP A 355 2.73 22.96 -6.84
C ASP A 355 2.03 22.33 -8.04
N ALA A 356 2.65 21.32 -8.67
CA ALA A 356 2.11 20.63 -9.84
C ALA A 356 1.33 19.36 -9.50
N SER A 357 1.32 18.93 -8.23
CA SER A 357 0.89 17.57 -7.88
C SER A 357 -0.60 17.29 -8.11
N TYR A 358 -1.47 18.28 -7.94
CA TYR A 358 -2.90 18.12 -8.18
C TYR A 358 -3.27 18.13 -9.66
N GLN A 359 -2.56 18.94 -10.47
CA GLN A 359 -2.68 18.85 -11.92
C GLN A 359 -2.17 17.49 -12.42
N ALA A 360 -1.06 17.01 -11.90
CA ALA A 360 -0.51 15.71 -12.25
C ALA A 360 -1.47 14.56 -11.89
N LEU A 361 -2.27 14.69 -10.81
CA LEU A 361 -3.32 13.73 -10.47
C LEU A 361 -4.40 13.70 -11.54
N GLU A 362 -4.91 14.85 -11.97
CA GLU A 362 -5.94 14.93 -13.03
C GLU A 362 -5.43 14.35 -14.36
N GLU A 363 -4.17 14.62 -14.73
CA GLU A 363 -3.52 14.03 -15.90
C GLU A 363 -3.41 12.49 -15.77
N MET A 364 -2.98 11.99 -14.60
CA MET A 364 -2.86 10.55 -14.35
C MET A 364 -4.20 9.82 -14.49
N VAL A 365 -5.29 10.42 -13.99
CA VAL A 365 -6.65 9.88 -14.17
C VAL A 365 -7.01 9.82 -15.66
N GLN A 366 -6.72 10.88 -16.44
CA GLN A 366 -6.96 10.89 -17.89
C GLN A 366 -6.13 9.82 -18.62
N HIS A 367 -4.91 9.55 -18.20
CA HIS A 367 -4.08 8.48 -18.74
C HIS A 367 -4.72 7.09 -18.53
N ALA A 368 -5.27 6.83 -17.33
CA ALA A 368 -6.00 5.60 -17.05
C ALA A 368 -7.31 5.50 -17.86
N GLU A 369 -8.07 6.60 -17.96
CA GLU A 369 -9.28 6.69 -18.78
C GLU A 369 -9.01 6.38 -20.26
N SER A 370 -7.86 6.80 -20.78
CA SER A 370 -7.51 6.57 -22.19
C SER A 370 -7.42 5.08 -22.52
N ILE A 371 -6.93 4.25 -21.61
CA ILE A 371 -6.90 2.79 -21.77
C ILE A 371 -8.32 2.22 -21.83
N LEU A 372 -9.20 2.65 -20.92
CA LEU A 372 -10.61 2.19 -20.92
C LEU A 372 -11.33 2.56 -22.23
N LYS A 373 -11.06 3.77 -22.73
CA LYS A 373 -11.60 4.21 -24.03
C LYS A 373 -11.08 3.37 -25.20
N LYS A 374 -9.76 3.08 -25.23
CA LYS A 374 -9.14 2.20 -26.24
C LYS A 374 -9.69 0.77 -26.18
N LEU A 375 -10.05 0.30 -25.00
CA LEU A 375 -10.69 -1.00 -24.78
C LEU A 375 -12.21 -0.96 -25.00
N GLU A 376 -12.78 0.20 -25.30
CA GLU A 376 -14.22 0.42 -25.52
C GLU A 376 -15.07 -0.06 -24.33
N LEU A 377 -14.60 0.19 -23.10
CA LEU A 377 -15.25 -0.23 -21.85
C LEU A 377 -15.97 0.96 -21.20
N PRO A 378 -17.27 0.87 -20.93
CA PRO A 378 -17.99 1.89 -20.16
C PRO A 378 -17.44 1.96 -18.72
N TYR A 379 -17.21 3.18 -18.24
CA TYR A 379 -16.65 3.41 -16.89
C TYR A 379 -17.23 4.67 -16.25
N ARG A 380 -17.03 4.79 -14.94
CA ARG A 380 -17.24 6.02 -14.18
C ARG A 380 -15.99 6.36 -13.35
N VAL A 381 -15.83 7.63 -13.03
CA VAL A 381 -14.76 8.14 -12.17
C VAL A 381 -15.38 8.61 -10.87
N MET A 382 -14.87 8.07 -9.77
CA MET A 382 -15.30 8.35 -8.40
C MET A 382 -14.22 9.14 -7.67
N LEU A 383 -14.58 10.25 -7.04
CA LEU A 383 -13.73 10.90 -6.05
C LEU A 383 -14.02 10.24 -4.70
N LEU A 384 -13.01 9.61 -4.12
CA LEU A 384 -13.17 8.92 -2.85
C LEU A 384 -13.41 9.91 -1.71
N CYS A 385 -14.31 9.56 -0.80
CA CYS A 385 -14.49 10.26 0.46
C CYS A 385 -13.33 9.95 1.44
N ALA A 386 -13.20 10.75 2.46
CA ALA A 386 -12.07 10.71 3.39
C ALA A 386 -11.89 9.33 4.07
N GLY A 387 -12.98 8.63 4.40
CA GLY A 387 -12.94 7.33 5.06
C GLY A 387 -12.55 6.17 4.15
N ASP A 388 -12.76 6.29 2.82
CA ASP A 388 -12.47 5.23 1.85
C ASP A 388 -11.06 5.35 1.21
N MET A 389 -10.38 6.48 1.41
CA MET A 389 -9.04 6.68 0.85
C MET A 389 -7.97 5.78 1.47
N GLY A 390 -7.01 5.34 0.66
CA GLY A 390 -5.81 4.62 1.09
C GLY A 390 -4.96 5.41 2.11
N PHE A 391 -4.22 4.70 2.96
CA PHE A 391 -3.45 5.25 4.10
C PHE A 391 -2.52 6.40 3.75
N SER A 392 -1.80 6.31 2.63
CA SER A 392 -0.82 7.31 2.20
C SER A 392 -1.41 8.46 1.39
N ALA A 393 -2.66 8.34 0.92
CA ALA A 393 -3.28 9.28 0.02
C ALA A 393 -3.84 10.52 0.73
N ALA A 394 -3.66 11.69 0.11
CA ALA A 394 -4.34 12.94 0.45
C ALA A 394 -5.59 13.17 -0.42
N LYS A 395 -5.60 12.63 -1.64
CA LYS A 395 -6.75 12.64 -2.55
C LYS A 395 -6.65 11.47 -3.51
N THR A 396 -7.78 10.79 -3.76
CA THR A 396 -7.85 9.60 -4.63
C THR A 396 -9.06 9.69 -5.56
N TYR A 397 -8.82 9.31 -6.82
CA TYR A 397 -9.88 8.98 -7.77
C TYR A 397 -9.82 7.50 -8.10
N ASP A 398 -10.96 6.83 -8.04
CA ASP A 398 -11.13 5.48 -8.56
C ASP A 398 -11.85 5.52 -9.92
N LEU A 399 -11.38 4.69 -10.83
CA LEU A 399 -12.08 4.39 -12.07
C LEU A 399 -12.74 3.03 -11.90
N GLU A 400 -14.03 2.99 -12.19
CA GLU A 400 -14.82 1.76 -12.10
C GLU A 400 -15.39 1.39 -13.47
N VAL A 401 -15.09 0.17 -13.92
CA VAL A 401 -15.57 -0.38 -15.19
C VAL A 401 -16.91 -1.08 -14.99
N TRP A 402 -17.82 -0.94 -15.96
CA TRP A 402 -19.07 -1.67 -15.95
C TRP A 402 -18.83 -3.16 -16.27
N LEU A 403 -19.36 -4.04 -15.45
CA LEU A 403 -19.33 -5.50 -15.66
C LEU A 403 -20.76 -6.04 -15.85
N PRO A 404 -21.16 -6.35 -17.08
CA PRO A 404 -22.50 -6.83 -17.40
C PRO A 404 -22.91 -8.09 -16.64
N GLY A 405 -21.98 -9.05 -16.43
CA GLY A 405 -22.24 -10.29 -15.70
C GLY A 405 -22.54 -10.10 -14.22
N GLN A 406 -22.17 -8.94 -13.67
CA GLN A 406 -22.49 -8.58 -12.27
C GLN A 406 -23.57 -7.48 -12.19
N GLY A 407 -23.91 -6.83 -13.33
CA GLY A 407 -24.81 -5.68 -13.36
C GLY A 407 -24.31 -4.50 -12.50
N ALA A 408 -22.99 -4.33 -12.38
CA ALA A 408 -22.38 -3.36 -11.45
C ALA A 408 -21.09 -2.77 -12.02
N TYR A 409 -20.75 -1.58 -11.53
CA TYR A 409 -19.43 -0.99 -11.70
C TYR A 409 -18.43 -1.61 -10.70
N ARG A 410 -17.21 -1.87 -11.15
CA ARG A 410 -16.13 -2.41 -10.32
C ARG A 410 -14.85 -1.62 -10.53
N GLU A 411 -14.18 -1.29 -9.44
CA GLU A 411 -12.88 -0.62 -9.46
C GLU A 411 -11.88 -1.36 -10.37
N ILE A 412 -11.23 -0.62 -11.26
CA ILE A 412 -10.18 -1.12 -12.16
C ILE A 412 -8.88 -0.33 -12.05
N SER A 413 -8.97 0.89 -11.56
CA SER A 413 -7.83 1.75 -11.28
C SER A 413 -8.12 2.63 -10.09
N SER A 414 -7.09 2.89 -9.29
CA SER A 414 -7.11 3.89 -8.22
C SER A 414 -5.91 4.81 -8.42
N CYS A 415 -6.14 6.12 -8.54
CA CYS A 415 -5.12 7.15 -8.77
C CYS A 415 -5.05 8.07 -7.56
N SER A 416 -3.91 8.10 -6.89
CA SER A 416 -3.72 8.80 -5.61
C SER A 416 -2.60 9.84 -5.68
N ASN A 417 -2.85 11.01 -5.10
CA ASN A 417 -1.81 11.97 -4.72
C ASN A 417 -1.48 11.76 -3.24
N CYS A 418 -0.24 11.39 -2.96
CA CYS A 418 0.26 11.18 -1.60
C CYS A 418 0.93 12.45 -1.02
N GLU A 419 0.97 13.54 -1.78
CA GLU A 419 1.73 14.73 -1.41
C GLU A 419 3.15 14.37 -0.93
N SER A 420 3.64 15.00 0.12
CA SER A 420 4.96 14.73 0.69
C SER A 420 5.00 13.54 1.67
N PHE A 421 3.90 12.81 1.84
CA PHE A 421 3.80 11.74 2.85
C PHE A 421 4.82 10.61 2.63
N GLN A 422 4.89 10.08 1.41
CA GLN A 422 5.85 9.05 1.04
C GLN A 422 7.27 9.62 0.93
N ALA A 423 7.43 10.80 0.34
CA ALA A 423 8.72 11.47 0.22
C ALA A 423 9.37 11.71 1.59
N ARG A 424 8.60 12.05 2.63
CA ARG A 424 9.09 12.19 4.01
C ARG A 424 9.55 10.85 4.59
N ARG A 425 8.89 9.74 4.29
CA ARG A 425 9.31 8.39 4.72
C ARG A 425 10.61 7.95 4.05
N MET A 426 10.75 8.28 2.76
CA MET A 426 11.89 7.90 1.91
C MET A 426 13.02 8.93 1.91
N GLN A 427 12.87 10.08 2.59
CA GLN A 427 13.81 11.21 2.52
C GLN A 427 14.05 11.71 1.08
N ALA A 428 13.03 11.61 0.22
CA ALA A 428 13.08 12.03 -1.17
C ALA A 428 12.84 13.54 -1.28
N ARG A 429 13.80 14.25 -1.84
CA ARG A 429 13.80 15.72 -1.92
C ARG A 429 14.16 16.17 -3.32
N PHE A 430 13.82 17.41 -3.64
CA PHE A 430 14.33 18.10 -4.80
C PHE A 430 15.03 19.39 -4.39
N ARG A 431 15.82 19.96 -5.27
CA ARG A 431 16.45 21.24 -5.07
C ARG A 431 16.42 22.05 -6.36
N SER A 432 15.86 23.26 -6.27
CA SER A 432 16.06 24.31 -7.26
C SER A 432 17.44 24.93 -7.08
N ARG A 433 17.98 25.54 -8.14
CA ARG A 433 19.29 26.22 -8.10
C ARG A 433 19.31 27.19 -6.91
N ASP A 434 20.34 27.08 -6.07
CA ASP A 434 20.59 27.96 -4.91
C ASP A 434 19.52 27.91 -3.79
N ALA A 435 18.52 27.03 -3.87
CA ALA A 435 17.50 26.83 -2.83
C ALA A 435 17.87 25.71 -1.83
N LYS A 436 17.19 25.72 -0.67
CA LYS A 436 17.26 24.58 0.25
C LYS A 436 16.48 23.40 -0.33
N PRO A 437 16.92 22.14 -0.05
CA PRO A 437 16.16 20.97 -0.47
C PRO A 437 14.78 20.94 0.16
N GLU A 438 13.76 20.64 -0.64
CA GLU A 438 12.36 20.48 -0.25
C GLU A 438 11.87 19.07 -0.55
N LEU A 439 10.80 18.61 0.12
CA LEU A 439 10.21 17.32 -0.13
C LEU A 439 9.47 17.30 -1.46
N LEU A 440 9.64 16.20 -2.20
CA LEU A 440 8.86 15.89 -3.39
C LEU A 440 7.42 15.54 -3.06
N HIS A 441 6.52 15.67 -4.02
CA HIS A 441 5.22 14.99 -4.01
C HIS A 441 5.26 13.75 -4.89
N THR A 442 4.56 12.71 -4.46
CA THR A 442 4.47 11.42 -5.16
C THR A 442 3.04 11.09 -5.48
N LEU A 443 2.83 10.54 -6.67
CA LEU A 443 1.54 10.05 -7.13
C LEU A 443 1.71 8.64 -7.66
N ASN A 444 0.68 7.83 -7.47
CA ASN A 444 0.61 6.49 -8.04
C ASN A 444 -0.79 6.23 -8.58
N GLY A 445 -0.88 5.37 -9.58
CA GLY A 445 -2.17 4.94 -10.13
C GLY A 445 -2.03 3.73 -11.03
N SER A 446 -3.06 2.90 -11.06
CA SER A 446 -3.09 1.76 -11.97
C SER A 446 -3.40 2.20 -13.39
N GLY A 447 -2.59 1.78 -14.31
CA GLY A 447 -2.75 2.10 -15.72
C GLY A 447 -3.04 0.92 -16.67
N LEU A 448 -3.75 -0.19 -16.33
CA LEU A 448 -4.72 -0.56 -15.31
C LEU A 448 -4.35 -1.90 -14.60
N ALA A 449 -5.29 -2.46 -13.80
CA ALA A 449 -5.29 -3.85 -13.38
C ALA A 449 -5.60 -4.76 -14.58
N VAL A 450 -4.60 -5.51 -15.07
CA VAL A 450 -4.69 -6.27 -16.33
C VAL A 450 -5.79 -7.35 -16.28
N GLY A 451 -5.88 -8.08 -15.16
CA GLY A 451 -6.89 -9.10 -14.97
C GLY A 451 -8.31 -8.54 -14.97
N ARG A 452 -8.55 -7.40 -14.31
CA ARG A 452 -9.89 -6.73 -14.33
C ARG A 452 -10.20 -6.14 -15.72
N ALA A 453 -9.20 -5.65 -16.46
CA ALA A 453 -9.39 -5.24 -17.84
C ALA A 453 -9.77 -6.42 -18.73
N LEU A 454 -9.15 -7.57 -18.55
CA LEU A 454 -9.54 -8.81 -19.23
C LEU A 454 -11.00 -9.18 -18.93
N VAL A 455 -11.42 -9.14 -17.65
CA VAL A 455 -12.82 -9.35 -17.26
C VAL A 455 -13.74 -8.38 -17.99
N GLY A 456 -13.40 -7.09 -17.98
CA GLY A 456 -14.16 -6.06 -18.69
C GLY A 456 -14.30 -6.35 -20.20
N VAL A 457 -13.21 -6.75 -20.85
CA VAL A 457 -13.22 -7.11 -22.29
C VAL A 457 -14.09 -8.34 -22.55
N LEU A 458 -13.95 -9.38 -21.74
CA LEU A 458 -14.76 -10.61 -21.91
C LEU A 458 -16.26 -10.31 -21.77
N GLU A 459 -16.65 -9.61 -20.71
CA GLU A 459 -18.06 -9.40 -20.41
C GLU A 459 -18.73 -8.35 -21.32
N ASN A 460 -18.05 -7.24 -21.66
CA ASN A 460 -18.65 -6.20 -22.49
C ASN A 460 -18.65 -6.55 -24.00
N HIS A 461 -17.72 -7.36 -24.46
CA HIS A 461 -17.58 -7.68 -25.89
C HIS A 461 -18.07 -9.07 -26.25
N GLN A 462 -18.75 -9.77 -25.34
CA GLN A 462 -19.35 -11.07 -25.60
C GLN A 462 -20.42 -11.01 -26.69
N GLN A 463 -20.56 -12.08 -27.44
CA GLN A 463 -21.55 -12.28 -28.47
C GLN A 463 -22.48 -13.45 -28.12
N ALA A 464 -23.63 -13.58 -28.80
CA ALA A 464 -24.63 -14.60 -28.52
C ALA A 464 -24.10 -16.03 -28.61
N ASP A 465 -23.12 -16.29 -29.48
CA ASP A 465 -22.47 -17.58 -29.64
C ASP A 465 -21.35 -17.87 -28.61
N GLY A 466 -21.15 -16.96 -27.66
CA GLY A 466 -20.10 -17.05 -26.65
C GLY A 466 -18.72 -16.62 -27.16
N SER A 467 -18.58 -16.15 -28.38
CA SER A 467 -17.35 -15.54 -28.87
C SER A 467 -17.18 -14.12 -28.33
N ILE A 468 -15.94 -13.60 -28.39
CA ILE A 468 -15.58 -12.25 -27.91
C ILE A 468 -15.10 -11.43 -29.09
N ARG A 469 -15.76 -10.30 -29.37
CA ARG A 469 -15.25 -9.29 -30.29
C ARG A 469 -14.01 -8.64 -29.69
N VAL A 470 -12.92 -8.64 -30.43
CA VAL A 470 -11.67 -8.00 -30.01
C VAL A 470 -11.76 -6.49 -30.26
N PRO A 471 -11.59 -5.63 -29.24
CA PRO A 471 -11.45 -4.19 -29.41
C PRO A 471 -10.38 -3.84 -30.45
N GLU A 472 -10.63 -2.83 -31.26
CA GLU A 472 -9.76 -2.48 -32.40
C GLU A 472 -8.30 -2.26 -31.97
N ALA A 473 -8.10 -1.56 -30.86
CA ALA A 473 -6.77 -1.28 -30.31
C ALA A 473 -5.97 -2.53 -29.91
N LEU A 474 -6.63 -3.66 -29.63
CA LEU A 474 -5.97 -4.92 -29.26
C LEU A 474 -5.62 -5.80 -30.48
N ARG A 475 -6.22 -5.57 -31.64
CA ARG A 475 -6.03 -6.43 -32.82
C ARG A 475 -4.57 -6.53 -33.27
N PRO A 476 -3.77 -5.43 -33.30
CA PRO A 476 -2.35 -5.53 -33.65
C PRO A 476 -1.56 -6.49 -32.74
N TYR A 477 -1.85 -6.50 -31.44
CA TYR A 477 -1.19 -7.37 -30.45
C TYR A 477 -1.62 -8.84 -30.56
N LEU A 478 -2.72 -9.10 -31.27
CA LEU A 478 -3.26 -10.45 -31.49
C LEU A 478 -3.05 -10.95 -32.93
N GLY A 479 -2.25 -10.24 -33.74
CA GLY A 479 -1.98 -10.62 -35.14
C GLY A 479 -3.18 -10.40 -36.04
N GLY A 480 -4.00 -9.37 -35.79
CA GLY A 480 -5.16 -9.00 -36.59
C GLY A 480 -6.43 -9.80 -36.25
N VAL A 481 -6.44 -10.62 -35.22
CA VAL A 481 -7.63 -11.39 -34.81
C VAL A 481 -8.73 -10.43 -34.35
N GLU A 482 -9.91 -10.55 -34.96
CA GLU A 482 -11.07 -9.70 -34.66
C GLU A 482 -12.07 -10.36 -33.69
N VAL A 483 -12.11 -11.69 -33.65
CA VAL A 483 -13.04 -12.46 -32.82
C VAL A 483 -12.31 -13.65 -32.20
N LEU A 484 -12.39 -13.77 -30.88
CA LEU A 484 -11.95 -14.95 -30.17
C LEU A 484 -13.13 -15.91 -30.00
N LYS A 485 -12.95 -17.15 -30.44
CA LYS A 485 -13.97 -18.20 -30.32
C LYS A 485 -13.67 -19.13 -29.16
N PRO A 486 -14.71 -19.67 -28.51
CA PRO A 486 -14.52 -20.78 -27.57
C PRO A 486 -13.80 -21.93 -28.29
N HIS A 487 -12.76 -22.44 -27.68
CA HIS A 487 -12.11 -23.68 -28.09
C HIS A 487 -12.41 -24.71 -27.01
N GLY A 488 -12.93 -25.86 -27.38
CA GLY A 488 -13.05 -26.97 -26.43
C GLY A 488 -11.69 -27.21 -25.77
N LEU A 489 -11.67 -27.34 -24.45
CA LEU A 489 -10.50 -27.80 -23.73
C LEU A 489 -10.07 -29.15 -24.31
N LEU A 490 -8.78 -29.30 -24.65
CA LEU A 490 -8.19 -30.59 -25.04
C LEU A 490 -8.34 -31.61 -23.93
#